data_e43b3fdf296e2f5b9cdf9ca25039d5c7
#
_entry.id   e43b3fdf296e2f5b9cdf9ca25039d5c7
#
_cell.length_a   1.000
_cell.length_b   1.000
_cell.length_c   1.000
_cell.angle_alpha   90.00
_cell.angle_beta   90.00
_cell.angle_gamma   90.00
#
_symmetry.space_group_name_H-M   'P 1'
#
loop_
_entity.id
_entity.type
_entity.pdbx_description
1 polymer ?
#
loop_
_entity_poly.entity_id
_entity_poly.type
_entity_poly.pdbx_seq_one_letter_code
_entity_poly.pdbx_strand_id
1 'polypeptide(L)'
;MLTGPDGQQNQVFLTPQELQQWQARQQQQQQQPGQQAPGGAPRPPPAQVQPNLAPVEGVLDTEAKGPNAFLRQIRRNLLPGPEDAEIPKNLVQKLRLRQGQYLTAMAQMRGQKGLVQKVDTVDGQPVEGAPRLPHFNDLTSIDPVERIKLEHGHREMVTRVLDLIAPLGKGQRALIVSPPKAGKTIMLQRIAQAVLANHPEIHVMVLLIDERPEEVTDMRRSIKAEVLASSSDRATGDHLKVAELALERARRMVESGKDVMILLDSITRLARAFNKEVDSSGRTLTGGVDSRALERPKRIFGAARATEEAGSLTIVGTALIDTGSRMDEVIFEEFKGTGNSEITLDRLLAEKRIFPAINIPQSGTRKEEKLFTQKEYEKVKKLRQMLFSVKPVEAMEALVKRLSRYTYNDEFLDEL
;
A
#
# COMPACT_ATOMS: atom_id res chain seq x y z
N MET A 1 16.57 -22.41 -56.11
CA MET A 1 15.85 -22.03 -54.89
C MET A 1 16.03 -20.53 -54.68
N LEU A 2 14.97 -19.77 -54.78
CA LEU A 2 15.00 -18.34 -54.54
C LEU A 2 14.17 -18.08 -53.27
N THR A 3 14.74 -17.46 -52.27
CA THR A 3 14.07 -17.03 -51.02
C THR A 3 13.41 -15.67 -51.25
N GLY A 4 12.11 -15.60 -51.11
CA GLY A 4 11.37 -14.35 -51.13
C GLY A 4 11.54 -13.57 -49.81
N PRO A 5 11.14 -12.29 -49.77
CA PRO A 5 11.34 -11.41 -48.60
C PRO A 5 10.62 -11.86 -47.32
N ASP A 6 9.71 -12.85 -47.38
CA ASP A 6 8.88 -13.28 -46.25
C ASP A 6 9.28 -14.65 -45.66
N GLY A 7 10.45 -15.19 -46.03
CA GLY A 7 10.98 -16.40 -45.38
C GLY A 7 10.24 -17.72 -45.67
N GLN A 8 9.26 -17.77 -46.57
CA GLN A 8 8.59 -18.99 -46.97
C GLN A 8 9.26 -19.59 -48.21
N GLN A 9 9.64 -20.88 -48.16
CA GLN A 9 10.17 -21.63 -49.27
C GLN A 9 9.02 -22.07 -50.21
N ASN A 10 8.76 -21.27 -51.26
CA ASN A 10 7.90 -21.72 -52.36
C ASN A 10 8.75 -22.25 -53.49
N GLN A 11 8.52 -23.51 -53.87
CA GLN A 11 9.13 -24.08 -55.08
C GLN A 11 8.43 -23.45 -56.31
N VAL A 12 9.10 -22.50 -56.93
CA VAL A 12 8.65 -21.95 -58.24
C VAL A 12 9.43 -22.69 -59.32
N PHE A 13 8.73 -23.45 -60.14
CA PHE A 13 9.30 -24.06 -61.33
C PHE A 13 9.27 -23.05 -62.49
N LEU A 14 10.43 -22.58 -62.88
CA LEU A 14 10.58 -21.70 -64.06
C LEU A 14 10.52 -22.55 -65.35
N THR A 15 9.86 -22.04 -66.38
CA THR A 15 9.87 -22.62 -67.66
C THR A 15 11.27 -22.42 -68.33
N PRO A 16 11.65 -23.25 -69.33
CA PRO A 16 12.94 -23.11 -70.03
C PRO A 16 13.19 -21.73 -70.60
N GLN A 17 12.16 -21.01 -71.01
CA GLN A 17 12.26 -19.64 -71.55
C GLN A 17 12.52 -18.60 -70.41
N GLU A 18 11.91 -18.75 -69.26
CA GLU A 18 12.15 -17.87 -68.13
C GLU A 18 13.54 -18.06 -67.51
N LEU A 19 14.06 -19.30 -67.54
CA LEU A 19 15.41 -19.58 -67.07
C LEU A 19 16.46 -18.94 -67.99
N GLN A 20 16.27 -18.96 -69.32
CA GLN A 20 17.14 -18.27 -70.28
C GLN A 20 17.11 -16.74 -70.08
N GLN A 21 15.94 -16.15 -69.89
CA GLN A 21 15.83 -14.72 -69.64
C GLN A 21 16.47 -14.30 -68.30
N TRP A 22 16.37 -15.12 -67.30
CA TRP A 22 17.02 -14.88 -66.01
C TRP A 22 18.54 -14.95 -66.08
N GLN A 23 19.08 -15.94 -66.80
CA GLN A 23 20.51 -16.07 -67.07
C GLN A 23 21.06 -14.91 -67.92
N ALA A 24 20.34 -14.44 -68.96
CA ALA A 24 20.72 -13.29 -69.77
C ALA A 24 20.79 -11.99 -68.92
N ARG A 25 19.86 -11.77 -67.96
CA ARG A 25 19.90 -10.62 -67.06
C ARG A 25 21.09 -10.66 -66.11
N GLN A 26 21.49 -11.83 -65.65
CA GLN A 26 22.65 -12.00 -64.76
C GLN A 26 23.96 -11.69 -65.51
N GLN A 27 24.09 -12.10 -66.77
CA GLN A 27 25.26 -11.79 -67.60
C GLN A 27 25.36 -10.31 -67.96
N GLN A 28 24.25 -9.60 -68.19
CA GLN A 28 24.26 -8.14 -68.44
C GLN A 28 24.68 -7.32 -67.20
N GLN A 29 24.42 -7.80 -65.98
CA GLN A 29 24.86 -7.13 -64.74
C GLN A 29 26.37 -7.27 -64.48
N GLN A 30 27.03 -8.27 -65.06
CA GLN A 30 28.49 -8.51 -64.88
C GLN A 30 29.37 -7.79 -65.90
N GLN A 31 28.80 -7.11 -66.91
CA GLN A 31 29.56 -6.47 -67.97
C GLN A 31 29.53 -4.92 -67.97
N GLN A 32 29.21 -4.28 -66.89
CA GLN A 32 29.42 -2.84 -66.77
C GLN A 32 30.80 -2.52 -66.16
N PRO A 33 31.72 -1.89 -66.93
CA PRO A 33 33.01 -1.45 -66.46
C PRO A 33 32.81 -0.30 -65.48
N GLY A 34 33.52 -0.35 -64.31
CA GLY A 34 33.46 0.63 -63.30
C GLY A 34 33.77 2.05 -63.80
N GLN A 35 32.78 2.91 -63.82
CA GLN A 35 32.98 4.36 -63.83
C GLN A 35 33.36 4.81 -62.41
N GLN A 36 34.61 5.24 -62.21
CA GLN A 36 35.07 5.97 -61.09
C GLN A 36 34.32 7.31 -60.99
N ALA A 37 33.44 7.46 -60.03
CA ALA A 37 32.83 8.74 -59.70
C ALA A 37 33.85 9.65 -58.97
N PRO A 38 33.89 10.96 -59.28
CA PRO A 38 34.82 11.91 -58.70
C PRO A 38 34.46 12.10 -57.20
N GLY A 39 35.50 12.31 -56.38
CA GLY A 39 35.52 12.41 -54.94
C GLY A 39 34.25 12.98 -54.28
N GLY A 40 33.51 12.08 -53.67
CA GLY A 40 32.38 12.45 -52.86
C GLY A 40 32.87 13.02 -51.50
N ALA A 41 32.32 14.17 -51.13
CA ALA A 41 32.49 14.75 -49.82
C ALA A 41 32.19 13.69 -48.70
N PRO A 42 32.87 13.74 -47.54
CA PRO A 42 32.63 12.78 -46.48
C PRO A 42 31.16 12.82 -46.11
N ARG A 43 30.49 11.67 -46.10
CA ARG A 43 29.11 11.55 -45.55
C ARG A 43 29.10 12.18 -44.18
N PRO A 44 28.16 13.11 -43.89
CA PRO A 44 27.99 13.61 -42.56
C PRO A 44 27.77 12.40 -41.62
N PRO A 45 28.37 12.41 -40.41
CA PRO A 45 28.15 11.34 -39.44
C PRO A 45 26.63 11.19 -39.28
N PRO A 46 26.12 9.96 -39.10
CA PRO A 46 24.71 9.75 -38.89
C PRO A 46 24.27 10.68 -37.76
N ALA A 47 23.23 11.50 -38.03
CA ALA A 47 22.68 12.40 -37.03
C ALA A 47 22.48 11.58 -35.77
N GLN A 48 23.13 11.96 -34.67
CA GLN A 48 22.90 11.38 -33.38
C GLN A 48 21.42 11.62 -33.11
N VAL A 49 20.61 10.57 -33.28
CA VAL A 49 19.22 10.59 -32.84
C VAL A 49 19.30 10.82 -31.36
N GLN A 50 19.03 12.06 -30.93
CA GLN A 50 18.95 12.35 -29.50
C GLN A 50 17.95 11.37 -28.91
N PRO A 51 18.33 10.61 -27.87
CA PRO A 51 17.42 9.65 -27.28
C PRO A 51 16.16 10.39 -26.87
N ASN A 52 14.99 9.90 -27.32
CA ASN A 52 13.69 10.45 -26.94
C ASN A 52 13.48 10.17 -25.45
N LEU A 53 14.03 11.05 -24.62
CA LEU A 53 13.94 10.99 -23.17
C LEU A 53 12.64 11.63 -22.70
N ALA A 54 11.86 10.91 -21.90
CA ALA A 54 10.65 11.41 -21.28
C ALA A 54 10.75 11.25 -19.74
N PRO A 55 10.13 12.17 -18.99
CA PRO A 55 10.05 12.03 -17.54
C PRO A 55 9.13 10.87 -17.17
N VAL A 56 9.58 10.05 -16.24
CA VAL A 56 8.83 8.94 -15.65
C VAL A 56 8.96 8.99 -14.14
N GLU A 57 7.93 8.48 -13.46
CA GLU A 57 7.93 8.42 -12.01
C GLU A 57 7.24 7.15 -11.52
N GLY A 58 7.49 6.75 -10.28
CA GLY A 58 6.83 5.61 -9.68
C GLY A 58 7.55 5.06 -8.45
N VAL A 59 6.92 4.07 -7.85
CA VAL A 59 7.47 3.33 -6.70
C VAL A 59 8.36 2.19 -7.20
N LEU A 60 9.58 2.14 -6.71
CA LEU A 60 10.57 1.14 -7.10
C LEU A 60 10.19 -0.26 -6.60
N ASP A 61 10.04 -1.18 -7.55
CA ASP A 61 9.84 -2.61 -7.33
C ASP A 61 11.09 -3.39 -7.78
N THR A 62 11.91 -3.83 -6.83
CA THR A 62 13.15 -4.58 -7.07
C THR A 62 12.95 -6.08 -7.06
N GLU A 63 11.81 -6.58 -6.57
CA GLU A 63 11.51 -8.02 -6.45
C GLU A 63 10.93 -8.62 -7.72
N ALA A 64 10.71 -7.81 -8.75
CA ALA A 64 10.25 -8.27 -10.04
C ALA A 64 11.25 -9.29 -10.65
N LYS A 65 10.70 -10.36 -11.24
CA LYS A 65 11.52 -11.38 -11.93
C LYS A 65 12.19 -10.76 -13.17
N GLY A 66 13.47 -11.08 -13.38
CA GLY A 66 14.22 -10.65 -14.57
C GLY A 66 15.40 -9.72 -14.26
N PRO A 67 16.05 -9.17 -15.31
CA PRO A 67 17.26 -8.34 -15.20
C PRO A 67 16.99 -6.90 -14.76
N ASN A 68 15.75 -6.43 -14.85
CA ASN A 68 15.35 -5.07 -14.51
C ASN A 68 14.44 -5.04 -13.30
N ALA A 69 14.47 -3.93 -12.58
CA ALA A 69 13.45 -3.51 -11.64
C ALA A 69 12.42 -2.62 -12.37
N PHE A 70 11.33 -2.23 -11.70
CA PHE A 70 10.25 -1.47 -12.31
C PHE A 70 9.83 -0.29 -11.44
N LEU A 71 9.34 0.78 -12.07
CA LEU A 71 8.67 1.89 -11.41
C LEU A 71 7.15 1.68 -11.49
N ARG A 72 6.56 1.20 -10.39
CA ARG A 72 5.13 0.89 -10.31
C ARG A 72 4.30 2.14 -10.08
N GLN A 73 3.15 2.19 -10.74
CA GLN A 73 2.26 3.33 -10.67
C GLN A 73 1.28 3.23 -9.50
N ILE A 74 1.22 4.27 -8.64
CA ILE A 74 0.28 4.35 -7.51
C ILE A 74 -1.17 4.28 -8.01
N ARG A 75 -1.49 4.99 -9.12
CA ARG A 75 -2.81 4.96 -9.76
C ARG A 75 -3.26 3.57 -10.22
N ARG A 76 -2.31 2.64 -10.39
CA ARG A 76 -2.54 1.22 -10.73
C ARG A 76 -2.38 0.30 -9.52
N ASN A 77 -2.45 0.84 -8.31
CA ASN A 77 -2.31 0.09 -7.06
C ASN A 77 -0.94 -0.61 -6.93
N LEU A 78 0.12 -0.08 -7.48
CA LEU A 78 1.46 -0.68 -7.48
C LEU A 78 1.54 -2.06 -8.18
N LEU A 79 0.49 -2.46 -8.91
CA LEU A 79 0.47 -3.70 -9.68
C LEU A 79 1.17 -3.52 -11.04
N PRO A 80 1.74 -4.60 -11.59
CA PRO A 80 2.38 -4.58 -12.91
C PRO A 80 1.48 -4.00 -14.01
N GLY A 81 2.03 -3.11 -14.81
CA GLY A 81 1.29 -2.46 -15.90
C GLY A 81 2.15 -2.14 -17.11
N PRO A 82 1.54 -1.88 -18.28
CA PRO A 82 2.25 -1.58 -19.52
C PRO A 82 3.03 -0.25 -19.47
N GLU A 83 2.66 0.65 -18.58
CA GLU A 83 3.26 1.99 -18.39
C GLU A 83 4.43 1.98 -17.41
N ASP A 84 4.74 0.83 -16.78
CA ASP A 84 5.82 0.74 -15.81
C ASP A 84 7.16 0.91 -16.52
N ALA A 85 7.92 1.91 -16.11
CA ALA A 85 9.26 2.10 -16.63
C ALA A 85 10.22 1.05 -16.03
N GLU A 86 11.04 0.47 -16.88
CA GLU A 86 12.09 -0.47 -16.47
C GLU A 86 13.31 0.31 -15.97
N ILE A 87 13.88 -0.10 -14.87
CA ILE A 87 15.14 0.43 -14.35
C ILE A 87 16.19 -0.70 -14.28
N PRO A 88 17.36 -0.55 -14.95
CA PRO A 88 18.40 -1.57 -14.92
C PRO A 88 18.89 -1.83 -13.50
N LYS A 89 19.04 -3.10 -13.11
CA LYS A 89 19.51 -3.47 -11.74
C LYS A 89 20.91 -2.93 -11.42
N ASN A 90 21.78 -2.78 -12.42
CA ASN A 90 23.07 -2.13 -12.23
C ASN A 90 22.95 -0.66 -11.78
N LEU A 91 21.94 0.08 -12.32
CA LEU A 91 21.66 1.45 -11.90
C LEU A 91 21.10 1.48 -10.47
N VAL A 92 20.19 0.54 -10.13
CA VAL A 92 19.66 0.36 -8.76
C VAL A 92 20.82 0.12 -7.78
N GLN A 93 21.74 -0.77 -8.11
CA GLN A 93 22.91 -1.08 -7.28
C GLN A 93 23.88 0.10 -7.16
N LYS A 94 24.20 0.76 -8.30
CA LYS A 94 25.10 1.92 -8.33
C LYS A 94 24.61 3.06 -7.44
N LEU A 95 23.30 3.34 -7.50
CA LEU A 95 22.66 4.40 -6.71
C LEU A 95 22.18 3.91 -5.33
N ARG A 96 22.36 2.61 -5.02
CA ARG A 96 21.90 1.96 -3.77
C ARG A 96 20.42 2.19 -3.47
N LEU A 97 19.60 2.14 -4.52
CA LEU A 97 18.17 2.30 -4.40
C LEU A 97 17.54 1.09 -3.71
N ARG A 98 16.45 1.34 -2.96
CA ARG A 98 15.78 0.33 -2.16
C ARG A 98 14.32 0.17 -2.56
N GLN A 99 13.79 -1.03 -2.37
CA GLN A 99 12.38 -1.35 -2.55
C GLN A 99 11.48 -0.31 -1.88
N GLY A 100 10.44 0.13 -2.57
CA GLY A 100 9.44 1.06 -2.04
C GLY A 100 9.79 2.55 -2.16
N GLN A 101 11.00 2.93 -2.58
CA GLN A 101 11.36 4.33 -2.83
C GLN A 101 10.55 4.90 -4.01
N TYR A 102 10.13 6.15 -3.88
CA TYR A 102 9.50 6.88 -4.98
C TYR A 102 10.56 7.62 -5.79
N LEU A 103 10.64 7.30 -7.07
CA LEU A 103 11.66 7.87 -7.96
C LEU A 103 11.01 8.77 -9.01
N THR A 104 11.67 9.88 -9.33
CA THR A 104 11.50 10.58 -10.61
C THR A 104 12.76 10.37 -11.45
N ALA A 105 12.58 10.13 -12.74
CA ALA A 105 13.68 9.71 -13.60
C ALA A 105 13.42 10.10 -15.05
N MET A 106 14.49 10.13 -15.85
CA MET A 106 14.42 10.27 -17.31
C MET A 106 14.58 8.90 -17.94
N ALA A 107 13.61 8.50 -18.77
CA ALA A 107 13.61 7.21 -19.46
C ALA A 107 13.62 7.39 -20.99
N GLN A 108 14.38 6.53 -21.67
CA GLN A 108 14.30 6.39 -23.11
C GLN A 108 13.05 5.59 -23.48
N MET A 109 12.13 6.24 -24.19
CA MET A 109 10.87 5.62 -24.59
C MET A 109 11.04 4.67 -25.79
N ARG A 110 10.45 3.47 -25.65
CA ARG A 110 10.30 2.47 -26.71
C ARG A 110 8.82 2.08 -26.80
N GLY A 111 8.05 2.83 -27.58
CA GLY A 111 6.58 2.76 -27.55
C GLY A 111 6.04 3.22 -26.20
N GLN A 112 5.28 2.38 -25.52
CA GLN A 112 4.75 2.67 -24.18
C GLN A 112 5.72 2.34 -23.04
N LYS A 113 6.81 1.60 -23.29
CA LYS A 113 7.80 1.21 -22.29
C LYS A 113 8.93 2.21 -22.21
N GLY A 114 9.25 2.66 -21.01
CA GLY A 114 10.40 3.50 -20.72
C GLY A 114 11.55 2.67 -20.13
N LEU A 115 12.78 2.88 -20.61
CA LEU A 115 13.99 2.37 -19.96
C LEU A 115 14.72 3.53 -19.29
N VAL A 116 14.78 3.53 -17.97
CA VAL A 116 15.39 4.58 -17.17
C VAL A 116 16.88 4.70 -17.48
N GLN A 117 17.30 5.91 -17.84
CA GLN A 117 18.70 6.26 -18.14
C GLN A 117 19.32 7.05 -16.98
N LYS A 118 18.54 7.91 -16.32
CA LYS A 118 18.99 8.76 -15.23
C LYS A 118 17.87 8.87 -14.18
N VAL A 119 18.21 8.73 -12.92
CA VAL A 119 17.33 9.03 -11.78
C VAL A 119 17.61 10.47 -11.34
N ASP A 120 16.55 11.27 -11.20
CA ASP A 120 16.66 12.67 -10.82
C ASP A 120 16.44 12.84 -9.31
N THR A 121 15.36 12.25 -8.76
CA THR A 121 15.06 12.31 -7.32
C THR A 121 14.70 10.95 -6.74
N VAL A 122 14.94 10.83 -5.42
CA VAL A 122 14.54 9.70 -4.58
C VAL A 122 13.75 10.26 -3.39
N ASP A 123 12.49 9.85 -3.24
CA ASP A 123 11.58 10.32 -2.19
C ASP A 123 11.48 11.86 -2.11
N GLY A 124 11.59 12.52 -3.28
CA GLY A 124 11.55 13.97 -3.45
C GLY A 124 12.87 14.71 -3.21
N GLN A 125 13.96 14.00 -2.87
CA GLN A 125 15.30 14.57 -2.71
C GLN A 125 16.15 14.29 -3.93
N PRO A 126 17.01 15.23 -4.39
CA PRO A 126 17.95 14.98 -5.47
C PRO A 126 18.83 13.78 -5.18
N VAL A 127 19.08 12.93 -6.20
CA VAL A 127 19.95 11.74 -6.03
C VAL A 127 21.38 12.14 -5.62
N GLU A 128 21.89 13.23 -6.18
CA GLU A 128 23.22 13.75 -5.87
C GLU A 128 23.18 14.48 -4.52
N GLY A 129 23.86 13.92 -3.51
CA GLY A 129 23.94 14.48 -2.16
C GLY A 129 22.82 14.06 -1.21
N ALA A 130 21.94 13.15 -1.61
CA ALA A 130 20.93 12.61 -0.70
C ALA A 130 21.57 11.97 0.54
N PRO A 131 21.12 12.32 1.77
CA PRO A 131 21.66 11.74 2.99
C PRO A 131 21.38 10.24 3.02
N ARG A 132 22.32 9.47 3.58
CA ARG A 132 22.10 8.05 3.84
C ARG A 132 21.18 7.93 5.05
N LEU A 133 19.93 7.61 4.81
CA LEU A 133 18.97 7.36 5.87
C LEU A 133 19.21 5.96 6.47
N PRO A 134 19.09 5.80 7.81
CA PRO A 134 19.14 4.50 8.46
C PRO A 134 18.02 3.59 7.92
N HIS A 135 18.23 2.28 8.01
CA HIS A 135 17.17 1.35 7.67
C HIS A 135 16.06 1.36 8.73
N PHE A 136 14.84 1.22 8.31
CA PHE A 136 13.66 1.18 9.20
C PHE A 136 13.82 0.19 10.37
N ASN A 137 14.46 -0.96 10.12
CA ASN A 137 14.67 -1.97 11.15
C ASN A 137 15.77 -1.60 12.14
N ASP A 138 16.63 -0.65 11.82
CA ASP A 138 17.74 -0.19 12.66
C ASP A 138 17.33 1.02 13.54
N LEU A 139 16.13 1.59 13.29
CA LEU A 139 15.59 2.70 14.07
C LEU A 139 15.15 2.24 15.47
N THR A 140 15.42 3.07 16.47
CA THR A 140 15.01 2.83 17.86
C THR A 140 13.50 2.96 18.00
N SER A 141 12.83 1.86 18.37
CA SER A 141 11.39 1.80 18.55
C SER A 141 11.00 2.30 19.94
N ILE A 142 10.08 3.26 19.99
CA ILE A 142 9.55 3.82 21.24
C ILE A 142 8.04 3.63 21.35
N ASP A 143 7.48 3.79 22.58
CA ASP A 143 6.03 3.79 22.77
C ASP A 143 5.40 5.01 22.08
N PRO A 144 4.18 4.91 21.54
CA PRO A 144 3.40 6.06 21.10
C PRO A 144 3.17 7.06 22.22
N VAL A 145 3.62 8.30 22.05
CA VAL A 145 3.43 9.40 23.02
C VAL A 145 2.73 10.61 22.39
N GLU A 146 2.79 10.75 21.09
CA GLU A 146 2.07 11.80 20.35
C GLU A 146 0.68 11.29 19.96
N ARG A 147 -0.36 11.89 20.55
CA ARG A 147 -1.75 11.54 20.26
C ARG A 147 -2.16 12.01 18.88
N ILE A 148 -2.84 11.14 18.13
CA ILE A 148 -3.54 11.47 16.89
C ILE A 148 -4.98 11.81 17.28
N LYS A 149 -5.29 13.11 17.43
CA LYS A 149 -6.64 13.57 17.81
C LYS A 149 -7.60 13.34 16.64
N LEU A 150 -8.63 12.52 16.86
CA LEU A 150 -9.61 12.17 15.85
C LEU A 150 -10.87 13.02 15.88
N GLU A 151 -11.15 13.69 16.99
CA GLU A 151 -12.30 14.57 17.12
C GLU A 151 -12.28 15.68 16.08
N HIS A 152 -13.26 15.65 15.16
CA HIS A 152 -13.46 16.70 14.16
C HIS A 152 -14.96 16.92 13.93
N GLY A 153 -15.46 18.07 14.32
CA GLY A 153 -16.89 18.39 14.22
C GLY A 153 -17.78 17.73 15.30
N HIS A 154 -18.67 18.52 15.84
CA HIS A 154 -19.47 18.14 17.02
C HIS A 154 -20.45 16.97 16.81
N ARG A 155 -20.86 16.70 15.56
CA ARG A 155 -21.81 15.62 15.23
C ARG A 155 -21.14 14.28 14.90
N GLU A 156 -19.81 14.25 14.78
CA GLU A 156 -19.09 13.04 14.39
C GLU A 156 -18.78 12.16 15.61
N MET A 157 -19.79 11.39 16.03
CA MET A 157 -19.71 10.59 17.26
C MET A 157 -18.67 9.47 17.20
N VAL A 158 -18.38 8.90 16.01
CA VAL A 158 -17.42 7.80 15.88
C VAL A 158 -16.04 8.22 16.37
N THR A 159 -15.52 9.31 15.86
CA THR A 159 -14.18 9.80 16.19
C THR A 159 -14.12 10.40 17.60
N ARG A 160 -15.20 11.04 18.06
CA ARG A 160 -15.31 11.55 19.44
C ARG A 160 -15.26 10.42 20.47
N VAL A 161 -16.00 9.35 20.25
CA VAL A 161 -15.99 8.17 21.14
C VAL A 161 -14.65 7.46 21.08
N LEU A 162 -14.03 7.31 19.90
CA LEU A 162 -12.70 6.70 19.78
C LEU A 162 -11.65 7.46 20.58
N ASP A 163 -11.64 8.77 20.52
CA ASP A 163 -10.70 9.60 21.29
C ASP A 163 -10.79 9.40 22.80
N LEU A 164 -11.99 9.04 23.32
CA LEU A 164 -12.20 8.80 24.74
C LEU A 164 -11.97 7.33 25.15
N ILE A 165 -12.26 6.38 24.24
CA ILE A 165 -12.29 4.96 24.60
C ILE A 165 -11.05 4.21 24.10
N ALA A 166 -10.53 4.55 22.93
CA ALA A 166 -9.36 3.89 22.34
C ALA A 166 -8.51 4.92 21.59
N PRO A 167 -7.87 5.86 22.29
CA PRO A 167 -7.08 6.91 21.65
C PRO A 167 -5.95 6.30 20.83
N LEU A 168 -5.66 6.92 19.69
CA LEU A 168 -4.56 6.52 18.82
C LEU A 168 -3.37 7.45 19.01
N GLY A 169 -2.18 6.88 18.94
CA GLY A 169 -0.92 7.63 18.90
C GLY A 169 -0.12 7.34 17.64
N LYS A 170 0.80 8.24 17.28
CA LYS A 170 1.77 8.02 16.21
C LYS A 170 2.59 6.77 16.51
N GLY A 171 2.60 5.80 15.60
CA GLY A 171 3.25 4.50 15.82
C GLY A 171 2.36 3.41 16.42
N GLN A 172 1.06 3.66 16.60
CA GLN A 172 0.10 2.70 17.16
C GLN A 172 -0.11 1.48 16.25
N ARG A 173 -0.23 0.29 16.86
CA ARG A 173 -0.73 -0.94 16.24
C ARG A 173 -2.16 -1.17 16.71
N ALA A 174 -3.14 -0.61 15.99
CA ALA A 174 -4.54 -0.69 16.38
C ALA A 174 -5.27 -1.78 15.58
N LEU A 175 -6.08 -2.57 16.28
CA LEU A 175 -6.89 -3.62 15.71
C LEU A 175 -8.37 -3.29 15.88
N ILE A 176 -9.10 -3.10 14.78
CA ILE A 176 -10.55 -3.00 14.78
C ILE A 176 -11.13 -4.40 14.59
N VAL A 177 -11.68 -4.93 15.67
CA VAL A 177 -12.32 -6.26 15.71
C VAL A 177 -13.78 -6.10 15.35
N SER A 178 -14.22 -6.72 14.26
CA SER A 178 -15.55 -6.48 13.75
C SER A 178 -16.28 -7.75 13.32
N PRO A 179 -17.46 -8.01 13.88
CA PRO A 179 -18.40 -8.94 13.27
C PRO A 179 -18.93 -8.36 11.93
N PRO A 180 -19.46 -9.20 11.03
CA PRO A 180 -20.07 -8.72 9.78
C PRO A 180 -21.16 -7.69 10.03
N LYS A 181 -21.20 -6.63 9.19
CA LYS A 181 -22.22 -5.56 9.20
C LYS A 181 -22.24 -4.66 10.46
N ALA A 182 -21.17 -4.60 11.22
CA ALA A 182 -21.07 -3.75 12.42
C ALA A 182 -20.54 -2.32 12.16
N GLY A 183 -20.32 -1.92 10.90
CA GLY A 183 -19.89 -0.56 10.55
C GLY A 183 -18.38 -0.37 10.39
N LYS A 184 -17.62 -1.45 10.21
CA LYS A 184 -16.16 -1.47 10.02
C LYS A 184 -15.68 -0.43 8.99
N THR A 185 -16.20 -0.48 7.78
CA THR A 185 -15.78 0.39 6.66
C THR A 185 -16.05 1.87 6.94
N ILE A 186 -17.23 2.18 7.53
CA ILE A 186 -17.58 3.55 7.94
C ILE A 186 -16.59 4.06 8.99
N MET A 187 -16.22 3.22 9.97
CA MET A 187 -15.26 3.60 11.00
C MET A 187 -13.90 3.95 10.40
N LEU A 188 -13.38 3.14 9.47
CA LEU A 188 -12.12 3.45 8.77
C LEU A 188 -12.21 4.75 7.98
N GLN A 189 -13.32 5.00 7.28
CA GLN A 189 -13.54 6.25 6.55
C GLN A 189 -13.52 7.46 7.50
N ARG A 190 -14.18 7.36 8.66
CA ARG A 190 -14.21 8.44 9.66
C ARG A 190 -12.84 8.69 10.28
N ILE A 191 -12.08 7.63 10.59
CA ILE A 191 -10.70 7.77 11.05
C ILE A 191 -9.85 8.47 9.98
N ALA A 192 -9.92 8.03 8.71
CA ALA A 192 -9.18 8.67 7.62
C ALA A 192 -9.52 10.16 7.47
N GLN A 193 -10.82 10.50 7.47
CA GLN A 193 -11.30 11.87 7.35
C GLN A 193 -10.82 12.75 8.51
N ALA A 194 -10.85 12.22 9.72
CA ALA A 194 -10.38 12.91 10.92
C ALA A 194 -8.88 13.19 10.87
N VAL A 195 -8.08 12.18 10.51
CA VAL A 195 -6.63 12.36 10.39
C VAL A 195 -6.27 13.37 9.29
N LEU A 196 -6.90 13.27 8.13
CA LEU A 196 -6.67 14.23 7.04
C LEU A 196 -7.07 15.67 7.39
N ALA A 197 -8.08 15.84 8.26
CA ALA A 197 -8.52 17.16 8.70
C ALA A 197 -7.64 17.76 9.80
N ASN A 198 -7.27 16.95 10.79
CA ASN A 198 -6.58 17.41 11.99
C ASN A 198 -5.04 17.30 11.89
N HIS A 199 -4.54 16.37 11.07
CA HIS A 199 -3.12 16.01 10.96
C HIS A 199 -2.65 15.98 9.51
N PRO A 200 -2.60 17.13 8.81
CA PRO A 200 -2.17 17.21 7.40
C PRO A 200 -0.72 16.78 7.19
N GLU A 201 0.09 16.73 8.25
CA GLU A 201 1.46 16.24 8.25
C GLU A 201 1.53 14.70 8.10
N ILE A 202 0.47 13.97 8.50
CA ILE A 202 0.43 12.51 8.44
C ILE A 202 0.05 12.06 7.03
N HIS A 203 0.90 11.26 6.41
CA HIS A 203 0.56 10.62 5.14
C HIS A 203 -0.39 9.44 5.38
N VAL A 204 -1.64 9.60 4.95
CA VAL A 204 -2.67 8.55 5.09
C VAL A 204 -2.68 7.65 3.85
N MET A 205 -2.48 6.37 4.07
CA MET A 205 -2.52 5.31 3.06
C MET A 205 -3.62 4.31 3.43
N VAL A 206 -4.54 4.03 2.51
CA VAL A 206 -5.57 2.99 2.69
C VAL A 206 -5.20 1.79 1.85
N LEU A 207 -5.12 0.63 2.49
CA LEU A 207 -4.76 -0.63 1.87
C LEU A 207 -5.94 -1.60 1.94
N LEU A 208 -6.60 -1.83 0.80
CA LEU A 208 -7.76 -2.70 0.67
C LEU A 208 -7.35 -4.02 0.02
N ILE A 209 -7.45 -5.12 0.78
CA ILE A 209 -7.02 -6.44 0.32
C ILE A 209 -8.21 -7.39 0.24
N ASP A 210 -8.47 -7.90 -0.95
CA ASP A 210 -9.57 -8.85 -1.25
C ASP A 210 -10.95 -8.25 -0.90
N GLU A 211 -11.08 -6.91 -0.92
CA GLU A 211 -12.37 -6.24 -0.75
C GLU A 211 -13.13 -6.11 -2.08
N ARG A 212 -14.43 -5.88 -2.00
CA ARG A 212 -15.29 -5.81 -3.18
C ARG A 212 -15.00 -4.55 -4.01
N PRO A 213 -15.07 -4.61 -5.35
CA PRO A 213 -14.81 -3.45 -6.22
C PRO A 213 -15.65 -2.21 -5.88
N GLU A 214 -16.92 -2.40 -5.48
CA GLU A 214 -17.81 -1.30 -5.06
C GLU A 214 -17.34 -0.64 -3.77
N GLU A 215 -16.81 -1.40 -2.78
CA GLU A 215 -16.25 -0.87 -1.53
C GLU A 215 -14.95 -0.10 -1.79
N VAL A 216 -14.13 -0.57 -2.72
CA VAL A 216 -12.92 0.16 -3.17
C VAL A 216 -13.30 1.50 -3.80
N THR A 217 -14.33 1.52 -4.63
CA THR A 217 -14.82 2.74 -5.29
C THR A 217 -15.39 3.73 -4.28
N ASP A 218 -16.17 3.25 -3.32
CA ASP A 218 -16.73 4.09 -2.25
C ASP A 218 -15.62 4.71 -1.40
N MET A 219 -14.63 3.92 -0.99
CA MET A 219 -13.49 4.42 -0.22
C MET A 219 -12.75 5.54 -0.96
N ARG A 220 -12.45 5.36 -2.26
CA ARG A 220 -11.79 6.39 -3.09
C ARG A 220 -12.58 7.67 -3.25
N ARG A 221 -13.93 7.58 -3.25
CA ARG A 221 -14.80 8.75 -3.35
C ARG A 221 -14.95 9.47 -2.02
N SER A 222 -14.90 8.72 -0.91
CA SER A 222 -15.17 9.24 0.44
C SER A 222 -13.98 9.94 1.07
N ILE A 223 -12.74 9.63 0.64
CA ILE A 223 -11.52 10.17 1.25
C ILE A 223 -10.49 10.61 0.21
N LYS A 224 -9.75 11.68 0.54
CA LYS A 224 -8.65 12.21 -0.31
C LYS A 224 -7.30 11.69 0.19
N ALA A 225 -7.14 10.36 0.26
CA ALA A 225 -5.91 9.70 0.66
C ALA A 225 -5.33 8.83 -0.46
N GLU A 226 -4.13 8.31 -0.28
CA GLU A 226 -3.56 7.29 -1.16
C GLU A 226 -4.29 5.96 -0.94
N VAL A 227 -5.15 5.54 -1.89
CA VAL A 227 -5.90 4.28 -1.81
C VAL A 227 -5.29 3.23 -2.72
N LEU A 228 -4.64 2.25 -2.14
CA LEU A 228 -4.09 1.07 -2.80
C LEU A 228 -5.04 -0.10 -2.58
N ALA A 229 -5.44 -0.76 -3.66
CA ALA A 229 -6.41 -1.84 -3.57
C ALA A 229 -6.04 -3.02 -4.47
N SER A 230 -6.25 -4.22 -3.94
CA SER A 230 -6.32 -5.44 -4.71
C SER A 230 -7.67 -6.10 -4.41
N SER A 231 -8.65 -5.86 -5.28
CA SER A 231 -10.04 -6.28 -5.12
C SER A 231 -10.23 -7.79 -5.30
N SER A 232 -11.37 -8.31 -4.87
CA SER A 232 -11.66 -9.74 -4.80
C SER A 232 -11.69 -10.47 -6.16
N ASP A 233 -11.73 -9.73 -7.26
CA ASP A 233 -11.61 -10.23 -8.63
C ASP A 233 -10.15 -10.45 -9.09
N ARG A 234 -9.15 -10.08 -8.27
CA ARG A 234 -7.73 -10.22 -8.55
C ARG A 234 -7.16 -11.56 -8.08
N ALA A 235 -6.01 -11.93 -8.65
CA ALA A 235 -5.28 -13.11 -8.22
C ALA A 235 -4.69 -12.93 -6.80
N THR A 236 -4.59 -14.02 -6.05
CA THR A 236 -4.02 -14.03 -4.69
C THR A 236 -2.63 -13.39 -4.63
N GLY A 237 -1.75 -13.70 -5.60
CA GLY A 237 -0.41 -13.10 -5.66
C GLY A 237 -0.41 -11.58 -5.82
N ASP A 238 -1.46 -10.96 -6.39
CA ASP A 238 -1.57 -9.51 -6.49
C ASP A 238 -1.88 -8.88 -5.12
N HIS A 239 -2.68 -9.54 -4.27
CA HIS A 239 -2.95 -9.11 -2.90
C HIS A 239 -1.65 -8.96 -2.10
N LEU A 240 -0.76 -9.96 -2.24
CA LEU A 240 0.51 -9.99 -1.52
C LEU A 240 1.47 -8.91 -2.02
N LYS A 241 1.61 -8.76 -3.34
CA LYS A 241 2.48 -7.75 -3.94
C LYS A 241 2.09 -6.33 -3.54
N VAL A 242 0.80 -6.00 -3.59
CA VAL A 242 0.31 -4.68 -3.20
C VAL A 242 0.61 -4.41 -1.73
N ALA A 243 0.34 -5.39 -0.84
CA ALA A 243 0.56 -5.23 0.59
C ALA A 243 2.05 -5.07 0.95
N GLU A 244 2.91 -5.88 0.36
CA GLU A 244 4.36 -5.84 0.61
C GLU A 244 4.98 -4.55 0.07
N LEU A 245 4.66 -4.14 -1.16
CA LEU A 245 5.22 -2.93 -1.74
C LEU A 245 4.69 -1.66 -1.07
N ALA A 246 3.41 -1.64 -0.64
CA ALA A 246 2.83 -0.56 0.14
C ALA A 246 3.55 -0.40 1.49
N LEU A 247 3.84 -1.52 2.18
CA LEU A 247 4.61 -1.47 3.43
C LEU A 247 6.02 -0.93 3.21
N GLU A 248 6.74 -1.42 2.18
CA GLU A 248 8.09 -0.93 1.91
C GLU A 248 8.10 0.56 1.57
N ARG A 249 7.09 1.05 0.81
CA ARG A 249 6.90 2.47 0.56
C ARG A 249 6.71 3.26 1.86
N ALA A 250 5.83 2.79 2.75
CA ALA A 250 5.61 3.42 4.05
C ALA A 250 6.90 3.47 4.89
N ARG A 251 7.69 2.39 4.91
CA ARG A 251 8.99 2.36 5.59
C ARG A 251 9.96 3.39 5.05
N ARG A 252 10.05 3.56 3.71
CA ARG A 252 10.92 4.61 3.10
C ARG A 252 10.50 6.00 3.53
N MET A 253 9.19 6.23 3.60
CA MET A 253 8.65 7.51 4.06
C MET A 253 8.99 7.79 5.53
N VAL A 254 8.88 6.79 6.40
CA VAL A 254 9.26 6.91 7.83
C VAL A 254 10.75 7.18 7.97
N GLU A 255 11.60 6.46 7.24
CA GLU A 255 13.05 6.71 7.23
C GLU A 255 13.39 8.15 6.84
N SER A 256 12.58 8.79 5.98
CA SER A 256 12.73 10.20 5.61
C SER A 256 12.12 11.18 6.62
N GLY A 257 11.70 10.73 7.79
CA GLY A 257 11.14 11.55 8.86
C GLY A 257 9.63 11.84 8.75
N LYS A 258 8.89 11.15 7.86
CA LYS A 258 7.44 11.34 7.72
C LYS A 258 6.66 10.44 8.67
N ASP A 259 5.55 10.97 9.18
CA ASP A 259 4.55 10.16 9.86
C ASP A 259 3.60 9.56 8.84
N VAL A 260 3.41 8.23 8.91
CA VAL A 260 2.58 7.48 7.99
C VAL A 260 1.52 6.71 8.76
N MET A 261 0.28 6.76 8.29
CA MET A 261 -0.81 5.93 8.79
C MET A 261 -1.31 5.00 7.68
N ILE A 262 -1.28 3.69 7.92
CA ILE A 262 -1.90 2.68 7.05
C ILE A 262 -3.22 2.23 7.67
N LEU A 263 -4.32 2.41 6.94
CA LEU A 263 -5.62 1.82 7.24
C LEU A 263 -5.77 0.54 6.42
N LEU A 264 -5.67 -0.61 7.06
CA LEU A 264 -5.64 -1.93 6.40
C LEU A 264 -6.98 -2.66 6.54
N ASP A 265 -7.68 -2.84 5.44
CA ASP A 265 -8.92 -3.62 5.37
C ASP A 265 -8.78 -4.80 4.40
N SER A 266 -8.63 -6.06 4.83
CA SER A 266 -8.54 -6.50 6.22
C SER A 266 -7.31 -7.40 6.44
N ILE A 267 -6.83 -7.42 7.67
CA ILE A 267 -5.78 -8.35 8.11
C ILE A 267 -6.22 -9.80 7.90
N THR A 268 -7.48 -10.13 8.21
CA THR A 268 -8.03 -11.49 8.04
C THR A 268 -7.92 -11.96 6.60
N ARG A 269 -8.30 -11.12 5.64
CA ARG A 269 -8.21 -11.45 4.22
C ARG A 269 -6.76 -11.52 3.72
N LEU A 270 -5.90 -10.62 4.21
CA LEU A 270 -4.48 -10.67 3.92
C LEU A 270 -3.86 -11.98 4.41
N ALA A 271 -4.17 -12.39 5.66
CA ALA A 271 -3.69 -13.65 6.21
C ALA A 271 -4.20 -14.87 5.45
N ARG A 272 -5.46 -14.86 5.01
CA ARG A 272 -6.03 -15.91 4.13
C ARG A 272 -5.29 -15.99 2.79
N ALA A 273 -4.95 -14.84 2.19
CA ALA A 273 -4.20 -14.78 0.94
C ALA A 273 -2.80 -15.38 1.10
N PHE A 274 -2.10 -15.04 2.18
CA PHE A 274 -0.81 -15.65 2.48
C PHE A 274 -0.92 -17.16 2.74
N ASN A 275 -1.96 -17.61 3.46
CA ASN A 275 -2.18 -19.02 3.72
C ASN A 275 -2.44 -19.84 2.42
N LYS A 276 -3.06 -19.20 1.43
CA LYS A 276 -3.31 -19.85 0.13
C LYS A 276 -2.06 -19.92 -0.76
N GLU A 277 -1.11 -18.98 -0.60
CA GLU A 277 0.10 -18.88 -1.43
C GLU A 277 1.27 -19.70 -0.87
N VAL A 278 1.27 -20.00 0.44
CA VAL A 278 2.34 -20.79 1.05
C VAL A 278 2.17 -22.26 0.68
N ASP A 279 3.22 -22.87 0.12
CA ASP A 279 3.31 -24.31 -0.03
C ASP A 279 3.17 -24.98 1.34
N SER A 280 2.26 -25.96 1.45
CA SER A 280 1.95 -26.61 2.71
C SER A 280 3.23 -27.14 3.39
N SER A 281 3.49 -26.65 4.60
CA SER A 281 4.62 -27.14 5.41
C SER A 281 4.37 -28.52 6.05
N GLY A 282 3.13 -29.03 5.91
CA GLY A 282 2.66 -30.22 6.61
C GLY A 282 2.38 -29.99 8.11
N ARG A 283 2.58 -28.74 8.62
CA ARG A 283 2.28 -28.33 10.00
C ARG A 283 1.16 -27.31 10.00
N THR A 284 -0.07 -27.79 10.07
CA THR A 284 -1.25 -26.92 10.11
C THR A 284 -1.72 -26.72 11.55
N LEU A 285 -2.01 -25.47 11.89
CA LEU A 285 -2.72 -25.09 13.11
C LEU A 285 -4.21 -25.47 12.99
N THR A 286 -4.92 -25.44 14.09
CA THR A 286 -6.39 -25.58 14.09
C THR A 286 -7.00 -24.60 13.07
N GLY A 287 -8.04 -25.02 12.35
CA GLY A 287 -8.69 -24.19 11.32
C GLY A 287 -7.99 -24.18 9.95
N GLY A 288 -6.96 -25.03 9.73
CA GLY A 288 -6.32 -25.16 8.41
C GLY A 288 -5.33 -24.05 8.06
N VAL A 289 -4.80 -23.34 9.06
CA VAL A 289 -3.77 -22.30 8.89
C VAL A 289 -2.40 -22.97 8.93
N ASP A 290 -1.57 -22.78 7.89
CA ASP A 290 -0.16 -23.18 7.95
C ASP A 290 0.59 -22.31 8.97
N SER A 291 1.42 -22.92 9.80
CA SER A 291 2.17 -22.22 10.87
C SER A 291 3.04 -21.08 10.35
N ARG A 292 3.54 -21.16 9.12
CA ARG A 292 4.37 -20.14 8.46
C ARG A 292 3.56 -19.08 7.73
N ALA A 293 2.29 -19.35 7.43
CA ALA A 293 1.46 -18.43 6.65
C ALA A 293 1.20 -17.09 7.35
N LEU A 294 1.23 -17.09 8.69
CA LEU A 294 0.98 -15.87 9.48
C LEU A 294 2.23 -15.02 9.73
N GLU A 295 3.43 -15.52 9.45
CA GLU A 295 4.68 -14.77 9.72
C GLU A 295 4.74 -13.44 8.93
N ARG A 296 4.43 -13.48 7.63
CA ARG A 296 4.45 -12.26 6.79
C ARG A 296 3.36 -11.26 7.17
N PRO A 297 2.08 -11.64 7.33
CA PRO A 297 1.03 -10.75 7.82
C PRO A 297 1.35 -10.15 9.18
N LYS A 298 1.88 -10.94 10.13
CA LYS A 298 2.33 -10.44 11.43
C LYS A 298 3.47 -9.43 11.30
N ARG A 299 4.42 -9.67 10.40
CA ARG A 299 5.51 -8.74 10.11
C ARG A 299 4.99 -7.42 9.51
N ILE A 300 3.94 -7.47 8.67
CA ILE A 300 3.31 -6.28 8.11
C ILE A 300 2.65 -5.48 9.25
N PHE A 301 1.77 -6.08 10.02
CA PHE A 301 1.08 -5.39 11.12
C PHE A 301 2.04 -4.98 12.26
N GLY A 302 3.00 -5.84 12.58
CA GLY A 302 4.03 -5.59 13.60
C GLY A 302 5.08 -4.55 13.21
N ALA A 303 5.07 -4.08 11.95
CA ALA A 303 5.95 -3.00 11.51
C ALA A 303 5.59 -1.66 12.16
N ALA A 304 4.33 -1.46 12.58
CA ALA A 304 3.89 -0.21 13.22
C ALA A 304 4.71 0.11 14.48
N ARG A 305 5.30 1.30 14.50
CA ARG A 305 6.11 1.83 15.61
C ARG A 305 6.31 3.34 15.48
N ALA A 306 6.46 4.00 16.61
CA ALA A 306 7.10 5.31 16.67
C ALA A 306 8.61 5.10 16.73
N THR A 307 9.40 6.01 16.17
CA THR A 307 10.86 5.93 16.20
C THR A 307 11.43 7.18 16.86
N GLU A 308 12.60 7.04 17.46
CA GLU A 308 13.26 8.16 18.14
C GLU A 308 13.96 9.08 17.13
N GLU A 309 14.56 8.50 16.08
CA GLU A 309 15.44 9.21 15.15
C GLU A 309 14.75 9.68 13.85
N ALA A 310 13.52 9.18 13.57
CA ALA A 310 12.84 9.40 12.31
C ALA A 310 11.32 9.62 12.52
N GLY A 311 10.50 9.33 11.51
CA GLY A 311 9.05 9.43 11.61
C GLY A 311 8.40 8.24 12.32
N SER A 312 7.09 8.10 12.16
CA SER A 312 6.32 7.00 12.74
C SER A 312 5.52 6.24 11.68
N LEU A 313 5.29 4.94 11.95
CA LEU A 313 4.36 4.12 11.19
C LEU A 313 3.22 3.68 12.10
N THR A 314 2.03 4.20 11.87
CA THR A 314 0.78 3.79 12.53
C THR A 314 0.04 2.81 11.62
N ILE A 315 -0.43 1.69 12.14
CA ILE A 315 -1.27 0.74 11.37
C ILE A 315 -2.56 0.48 12.13
N VAL A 316 -3.68 0.81 11.49
CA VAL A 316 -5.03 0.49 11.96
C VAL A 316 -5.57 -0.60 11.04
N GLY A 317 -5.54 -1.84 11.51
CA GLY A 317 -6.00 -2.99 10.73
C GLY A 317 -7.34 -3.52 11.21
N THR A 318 -8.14 -4.06 10.29
CA THR A 318 -9.41 -4.69 10.65
C THR A 318 -9.27 -6.20 10.72
N ALA A 319 -9.86 -6.81 11.75
CA ALA A 319 -9.98 -8.25 11.91
C ALA A 319 -11.46 -8.65 11.91
N LEU A 320 -11.79 -9.67 11.12
CA LEU A 320 -13.15 -10.20 11.06
C LEU A 320 -13.33 -11.32 12.09
N ILE A 321 -14.41 -11.23 12.85
CA ILE A 321 -14.84 -12.25 13.82
C ILE A 321 -16.29 -12.68 13.52
N ASP A 322 -16.76 -13.75 14.15
CA ASP A 322 -18.12 -14.27 13.99
C ASP A 322 -18.52 -14.56 12.54
N THR A 323 -17.54 -14.94 11.72
CA THR A 323 -17.75 -15.31 10.31
C THR A 323 -18.20 -16.77 10.12
N GLY A 324 -18.19 -17.56 11.18
CA GLY A 324 -18.38 -19.02 11.14
C GLY A 324 -17.14 -19.78 10.64
N SER A 325 -16.02 -19.10 10.40
CA SER A 325 -14.75 -19.71 9.93
C SER A 325 -13.78 -19.88 11.08
N ARG A 326 -13.42 -21.15 11.40
CA ARG A 326 -12.37 -21.45 12.38
C ARG A 326 -11.00 -20.85 12.01
N MET A 327 -10.74 -20.69 10.71
CA MET A 327 -9.53 -20.03 10.24
C MET A 327 -9.47 -18.58 10.72
N ASP A 328 -10.58 -17.83 10.64
CA ASP A 328 -10.63 -16.43 11.06
C ASP A 328 -10.46 -16.27 12.56
N GLU A 329 -11.01 -17.22 13.35
CA GLU A 329 -10.80 -17.25 14.80
C GLU A 329 -9.32 -17.41 15.15
N VAL A 330 -8.62 -18.34 14.50
CA VAL A 330 -7.18 -18.55 14.69
C VAL A 330 -6.41 -17.29 14.25
N ILE A 331 -6.71 -16.73 13.09
CA ILE A 331 -6.09 -15.50 12.62
C ILE A 331 -6.28 -14.38 13.63
N PHE A 332 -7.51 -14.15 14.10
CA PHE A 332 -7.81 -13.11 15.11
C PHE A 332 -6.98 -13.29 16.37
N GLU A 333 -6.98 -14.48 16.99
CA GLU A 333 -6.22 -14.74 18.22
C GLU A 333 -4.71 -14.49 18.05
N GLU A 334 -4.16 -14.85 16.89
CA GLU A 334 -2.75 -14.63 16.57
C GLU A 334 -2.37 -13.15 16.38
N PHE A 335 -3.33 -12.31 15.96
CA PHE A 335 -3.11 -10.85 15.82
C PHE A 335 -3.45 -10.05 17.06
N LYS A 336 -4.39 -10.52 17.90
CA LYS A 336 -4.77 -9.88 19.17
C LYS A 336 -3.56 -9.63 20.07
N GLY A 337 -2.64 -10.61 20.15
CA GLY A 337 -1.40 -10.45 20.92
C GLY A 337 -0.38 -9.47 20.32
N THR A 338 -0.49 -9.12 19.04
CA THR A 338 0.45 -8.24 18.34
C THR A 338 0.08 -6.76 18.48
N GLY A 339 -1.21 -6.44 18.59
CA GLY A 339 -1.73 -5.08 18.74
C GLY A 339 -1.45 -4.47 20.13
N ASN A 340 -1.42 -3.14 20.19
CA ASN A 340 -1.37 -2.36 21.43
C ASN A 340 -2.55 -1.40 21.58
N SER A 341 -3.54 -1.45 20.68
CA SER A 341 -4.86 -0.82 20.77
C SER A 341 -5.88 -1.75 20.15
N GLU A 342 -7.04 -1.92 20.79
CA GLU A 342 -8.13 -2.77 20.31
C GLU A 342 -9.44 -1.99 20.35
N ILE A 343 -10.17 -2.03 19.23
CA ILE A 343 -11.48 -1.39 19.06
C ILE A 343 -12.44 -2.49 18.65
N THR A 344 -13.23 -2.99 19.59
CA THR A 344 -14.17 -4.08 19.33
C THR A 344 -15.54 -3.52 18.97
N LEU A 345 -16.05 -3.91 17.81
CA LEU A 345 -17.42 -3.59 17.38
C LEU A 345 -18.39 -4.66 17.90
N ASP A 346 -19.59 -4.21 18.26
CA ASP A 346 -20.64 -5.06 18.82
C ASP A 346 -21.80 -5.21 17.85
N ARG A 347 -22.17 -6.46 17.57
CA ARG A 347 -23.24 -6.79 16.66
C ARG A 347 -24.61 -6.34 17.18
N LEU A 348 -24.87 -6.45 18.48
CA LEU A 348 -26.17 -6.06 19.08
C LEU A 348 -26.37 -4.56 19.00
N LEU A 349 -25.31 -3.75 19.20
CA LEU A 349 -25.38 -2.30 19.01
C LEU A 349 -25.74 -1.96 17.55
N ALA A 350 -25.10 -2.61 16.58
CA ALA A 350 -25.37 -2.37 15.16
C ALA A 350 -26.79 -2.79 14.77
N GLU A 351 -27.29 -3.93 15.24
CA GLU A 351 -28.66 -4.41 15.03
C GLU A 351 -29.70 -3.46 15.61
N LYS A 352 -29.42 -2.85 16.75
CA LYS A 352 -30.25 -1.80 17.38
C LYS A 352 -30.08 -0.42 16.77
N ARG A 353 -29.21 -0.25 15.76
CA ARG A 353 -28.89 1.02 15.11
C ARG A 353 -28.27 2.07 16.04
N ILE A 354 -27.55 1.61 17.07
CA ILE A 354 -26.77 2.46 17.97
C ILE A 354 -25.35 2.59 17.42
N PHE A 355 -24.96 3.78 17.00
CA PHE A 355 -23.66 4.05 16.39
C PHE A 355 -22.93 5.20 17.13
N PRO A 356 -21.58 5.09 17.30
CA PRO A 356 -20.73 3.97 16.85
C PRO A 356 -21.04 2.67 17.63
N ALA A 357 -21.00 1.54 16.93
CA ALA A 357 -21.28 0.24 17.53
C ALA A 357 -20.04 -0.32 18.29
N ILE A 358 -19.42 0.50 19.14
CA ILE A 358 -18.20 0.15 19.89
C ILE A 358 -18.57 -0.51 21.21
N ASN A 359 -18.00 -1.68 21.47
CA ASN A 359 -18.06 -2.34 22.76
C ASN A 359 -17.04 -1.68 23.70
N ILE A 360 -17.50 -0.78 24.56
CA ILE A 360 -16.65 0.02 25.46
C ILE A 360 -15.78 -0.87 26.37
N PRO A 361 -16.35 -1.88 27.08
CA PRO A 361 -15.57 -2.78 27.92
C PRO A 361 -14.45 -3.55 27.21
N GLN A 362 -14.63 -3.87 25.94
CA GLN A 362 -13.67 -4.65 25.16
C GLN A 362 -12.72 -3.78 24.31
N SER A 363 -12.83 -2.46 24.43
CA SER A 363 -12.01 -1.53 23.65
C SER A 363 -11.07 -0.73 24.55
N GLY A 364 -9.87 -0.46 24.04
CA GLY A 364 -8.89 0.37 24.76
C GLY A 364 -7.51 0.37 24.13
N THR A 365 -6.67 1.26 24.60
CA THR A 365 -5.28 1.42 24.18
C THR A 365 -4.35 1.15 25.34
N ARG A 366 -3.32 0.33 25.12
CA ARG A 366 -2.29 0.06 26.13
C ARG A 366 -1.45 1.31 26.34
N LYS A 367 -1.14 1.62 27.60
CA LYS A 367 -0.37 2.81 28.01
C LYS A 367 -1.04 4.12 27.54
N GLU A 368 -2.37 4.15 27.52
CA GLU A 368 -3.14 5.35 27.11
C GLU A 368 -2.82 6.59 27.93
N GLU A 369 -2.32 6.40 29.16
CA GLU A 369 -1.84 7.48 30.03
C GLU A 369 -0.73 8.33 29.39
N LYS A 370 0.00 7.78 28.42
CA LYS A 370 1.02 8.52 27.65
C LYS A 370 0.45 9.41 26.54
N LEU A 371 -0.81 9.18 26.16
CA LEU A 371 -1.51 9.90 25.08
C LEU A 371 -2.41 11.02 25.60
N PHE A 372 -2.67 11.04 26.91
CA PHE A 372 -3.47 12.06 27.57
C PHE A 372 -2.61 12.97 28.46
N THR A 373 -3.09 14.19 28.70
CA THR A 373 -2.61 14.94 29.86
C THR A 373 -3.09 14.28 31.15
N GLN A 374 -2.39 14.50 32.26
CA GLN A 374 -2.77 13.91 33.55
C GLN A 374 -4.23 14.23 33.92
N LYS A 375 -4.67 15.47 33.67
CA LYS A 375 -6.05 15.92 33.97
C LYS A 375 -7.08 15.19 33.08
N GLU A 376 -6.82 15.05 31.79
CA GLU A 376 -7.68 14.30 30.87
C GLU A 376 -7.75 12.83 31.27
N TYR A 377 -6.60 12.21 31.54
CA TYR A 377 -6.51 10.80 31.93
C TYR A 377 -7.37 10.46 33.16
N GLU A 378 -7.30 11.27 34.20
CA GLU A 378 -8.11 11.05 35.40
C GLU A 378 -9.62 11.12 35.08
N LYS A 379 -10.04 12.05 34.20
CA LYS A 379 -11.43 12.17 33.78
C LYS A 379 -11.88 11.01 32.89
N VAL A 380 -11.07 10.61 31.94
CA VAL A 380 -11.34 9.44 31.09
C VAL A 380 -11.43 8.17 31.92
N LYS A 381 -10.55 7.99 32.90
CA LYS A 381 -10.60 6.88 33.85
C LYS A 381 -11.90 6.84 34.62
N LYS A 382 -12.35 8.00 35.18
CA LYS A 382 -13.64 8.14 35.83
C LYS A 382 -14.81 7.81 34.92
N LEU A 383 -14.80 8.34 33.68
CA LEU A 383 -15.80 8.04 32.67
C LEU A 383 -15.90 6.54 32.42
N ARG A 384 -14.76 5.86 32.21
CA ARG A 384 -14.71 4.42 31.96
C ARG A 384 -15.30 3.64 33.14
N GLN A 385 -14.94 3.98 34.40
CA GLN A 385 -15.50 3.33 35.59
C GLN A 385 -17.02 3.43 35.62
N MET A 386 -17.60 4.58 35.28
CA MET A 386 -19.04 4.77 35.21
C MET A 386 -19.67 3.92 34.08
N LEU A 387 -19.04 3.85 32.90
CA LEU A 387 -19.55 3.09 31.77
C LEU A 387 -19.43 1.57 31.96
N PHE A 388 -18.44 1.09 32.70
CA PHE A 388 -18.27 -0.33 33.02
C PHE A 388 -19.34 -0.87 34.01
N SER A 389 -19.99 -0.02 34.73
CA SER A 389 -21.04 -0.42 35.70
C SER A 389 -22.37 -0.78 35.03
N VAL A 390 -22.54 -0.52 33.76
CA VAL A 390 -23.80 -0.74 33.02
C VAL A 390 -23.59 -1.66 31.81
N LYS A 391 -24.67 -2.18 31.23
CA LYS A 391 -24.60 -3.06 30.07
C LYS A 391 -24.02 -2.31 28.85
N PRO A 392 -23.29 -2.97 27.94
CA PRO A 392 -22.64 -2.31 26.82
C PRO A 392 -23.57 -1.44 25.95
N VAL A 393 -24.81 -1.88 25.72
CA VAL A 393 -25.82 -1.13 24.97
C VAL A 393 -26.19 0.17 25.67
N GLU A 394 -26.53 0.07 26.96
CA GLU A 394 -26.91 1.21 27.81
C GLU A 394 -25.74 2.20 27.96
N ALA A 395 -24.51 1.66 28.12
CA ALA A 395 -23.29 2.47 28.21
C ALA A 395 -23.08 3.33 26.95
N MET A 396 -23.20 2.74 25.75
CA MET A 396 -23.02 3.47 24.49
C MET A 396 -24.13 4.49 24.27
N GLU A 397 -25.41 4.12 24.50
CA GLU A 397 -26.52 5.06 24.39
C GLU A 397 -26.37 6.25 25.33
N ALA A 398 -26.00 6.00 26.60
CA ALA A 398 -25.78 7.04 27.59
C ALA A 398 -24.61 7.95 27.18
N LEU A 399 -23.49 7.37 26.71
CA LEU A 399 -22.33 8.12 26.27
C LEU A 399 -22.68 9.04 25.09
N VAL A 400 -23.26 8.50 24.01
CA VAL A 400 -23.64 9.27 22.80
C VAL A 400 -24.65 10.37 23.16
N LYS A 401 -25.67 10.06 23.97
CA LYS A 401 -26.67 11.04 24.44
C LYS A 401 -26.04 12.18 25.25
N ARG A 402 -25.04 11.89 26.07
CA ARG A 402 -24.33 12.94 26.83
C ARG A 402 -23.40 13.74 25.93
N LEU A 403 -22.57 13.09 25.10
CA LEU A 403 -21.65 13.75 24.18
C LEU A 403 -22.38 14.70 23.22
N SER A 404 -23.58 14.34 22.77
CA SER A 404 -24.36 15.19 21.84
C SER A 404 -24.76 16.55 22.39
N ARG A 405 -24.64 16.78 23.71
CA ARG A 405 -24.92 18.07 24.37
C ARG A 405 -23.76 19.04 24.34
N TYR A 406 -22.55 18.54 24.01
CA TYR A 406 -21.31 19.30 24.03
C TYR A 406 -20.70 19.39 22.64
N THR A 407 -20.08 20.50 22.33
CA THR A 407 -19.42 20.71 21.05
C THR A 407 -18.14 19.88 20.96
N TYR A 408 -17.37 19.85 22.04
CA TYR A 408 -16.08 19.15 22.14
C TYR A 408 -16.03 18.17 23.29
N ASN A 409 -15.13 17.19 23.20
CA ASN A 409 -14.91 16.21 24.25
C ASN A 409 -14.36 16.86 25.53
N ASP A 410 -13.55 17.90 25.40
CA ASP A 410 -12.98 18.62 26.55
C ASP A 410 -14.08 19.25 27.40
N GLU A 411 -15.10 19.89 26.77
CA GLU A 411 -16.28 20.43 27.48
C GLU A 411 -17.04 19.34 28.26
N PHE A 412 -17.24 18.18 27.62
CA PHE A 412 -17.87 17.03 28.25
C PHE A 412 -17.04 16.50 29.44
N LEU A 413 -15.73 16.39 29.27
CA LEU A 413 -14.83 15.92 30.32
C LEU A 413 -14.76 16.91 31.48
N ASP A 414 -14.92 18.22 31.23
CA ASP A 414 -14.87 19.23 32.30
C ASP A 414 -16.08 19.15 33.26
N GLU A 415 -17.19 18.52 32.86
CA GLU A 415 -18.34 18.27 33.71
C GLU A 415 -18.30 16.92 34.44
N LEU A 416 -17.28 16.10 34.28
CA LEU A 416 -17.09 14.83 34.98
C LEU A 416 -16.28 15.01 36.27
#